data_5876dbcbac382473088511e8a21d2280
#
_entry.id   5876dbcbac382473088511e8a21d2280
#
_cell.length_a   1.000
_cell.length_b   1.000
_cell.length_c   1.000
_cell.angle_alpha   90.00
_cell.angle_beta   90.00
_cell.angle_gamma   90.00
#
_symmetry.space_group_name_H-M   'P 1'
#
loop_
_entity.id
_entity.type
_entity.pdbx_description
1 polymer ?
#
loop_
_entity_poly.entity_id
_entity_poly.type
_entity_poly.pdbx_seq_one_letter_code
_entity_poly.pdbx_strand_id
1 'polypeptide(L)'
;MDNSRLYFSDEGILSSGRKITANDAARLGRAASFLSGGIVVGIKASPYSEMMAMSFCAAALESGADIFFSGDISLPELFFMSKQAVGDCVVVYISSVFYPSFRFFRRGGVELSPAEEKRLEDKLFKNEEISGRVGKFSDISSLRCLYVSHIKGLTNFGNGKFPYSVVINSPSERIRTLCSEVLPRFEGGEALAFHLNEDGVKVTAFTESTGYIQCGKLLMLALKYRFEDLKNSDVKIFRIPAKFPSFAEKIAAEYGVKTERSETAELDFYNDKIILIVEILKIIQKTGQKLDALCGSLPEYAELDRYVPIEKESCEERIKSLCSEYKNGKNYDQDKDFSSGVTISDGLGKISVTPIRSGKGIMLHAESEKMEAAAELCNFYENILRGKGYFREKI
;
A
#
# COMPACT_ATOMS: atom_id res chain seq x y z
N MET A 1 -23.46 10.84 26.73
CA MET A 1 -23.49 10.12 25.43
C MET A 1 -22.05 10.02 24.96
N ASP A 2 -21.54 8.82 24.80
CA ASP A 2 -20.14 8.57 24.48
C ASP A 2 -19.88 8.96 23.01
N ASN A 3 -19.22 10.09 22.82
CA ASN A 3 -18.96 10.71 21.50
C ASN A 3 -17.76 10.05 20.76
N SER A 4 -17.41 8.81 21.12
CA SER A 4 -16.30 8.09 20.49
C SER A 4 -16.73 7.57 19.12
N ARG A 5 -16.32 8.27 18.08
CA ARG A 5 -16.57 7.93 16.67
C ARG A 5 -15.45 7.03 16.15
N LEU A 6 -15.83 5.95 15.46
CA LEU A 6 -14.92 5.19 14.62
C LEU A 6 -14.69 5.97 13.32
N TYR A 7 -13.47 6.03 12.85
CA TYR A 7 -13.09 6.73 11.61
C TYR A 7 -11.93 6.03 10.91
N PHE A 8 -11.85 6.19 9.59
CA PHE A 8 -10.70 5.72 8.81
C PHE A 8 -9.47 6.59 9.08
N SER A 9 -8.33 5.94 9.18
CA SER A 9 -6.99 6.54 9.24
C SER A 9 -6.06 5.80 8.29
N ASP A 10 -4.85 6.33 8.09
CA ASP A 10 -3.82 5.66 7.28
C ASP A 10 -3.36 4.34 7.89
N GLU A 11 -3.58 4.14 9.18
CA GLU A 11 -3.28 2.89 9.91
C GLU A 11 -4.49 1.93 10.00
N GLY A 12 -5.60 2.28 9.37
CA GLY A 12 -6.86 1.56 9.44
C GLY A 12 -7.92 2.29 10.28
N ILE A 13 -8.98 1.60 10.68
CA ILE A 13 -10.03 2.18 11.49
C ILE A 13 -9.55 2.35 12.93
N LEU A 14 -9.66 3.56 13.43
CA LEU A 14 -9.36 3.97 14.80
C LEU A 14 -10.62 4.49 15.50
N SER A 15 -10.53 4.67 16.82
CA SER A 15 -11.56 5.29 17.64
C SER A 15 -11.04 6.57 18.28
N SER A 16 -11.85 7.63 18.26
CA SER A 16 -11.49 8.88 18.94
C SER A 16 -11.59 8.72 20.46
N GLY A 17 -10.47 8.95 21.17
CA GLY A 17 -10.43 9.04 22.63
C GLY A 17 -10.52 7.74 23.43
N ARG A 18 -10.70 6.56 22.80
CA ARG A 18 -10.73 5.26 23.48
C ARG A 18 -10.22 4.11 22.60
N LYS A 19 -9.97 2.96 23.20
CA LYS A 19 -9.66 1.73 22.46
C LYS A 19 -10.92 1.20 21.76
N ILE A 20 -10.75 0.58 20.59
CA ILE A 20 -11.80 -0.19 19.90
C ILE A 20 -12.20 -1.36 20.80
N THR A 21 -13.49 -1.57 20.95
CA THR A 21 -14.07 -2.64 21.78
C THR A 21 -14.58 -3.80 20.92
N ALA A 22 -14.89 -4.93 21.54
CA ALA A 22 -15.55 -6.05 20.86
C ALA A 22 -16.89 -5.65 20.23
N ASN A 23 -17.64 -4.74 20.87
CA ASN A 23 -18.88 -4.22 20.29
C ASN A 23 -18.62 -3.37 19.02
N ASP A 24 -17.53 -2.59 18.99
CA ASP A 24 -17.16 -1.87 17.79
C ASP A 24 -16.73 -2.83 16.67
N ALA A 25 -16.01 -3.89 17.00
CA ALA A 25 -15.67 -4.95 16.06
C ALA A 25 -16.94 -5.63 15.47
N ALA A 26 -17.94 -5.90 16.30
CA ALA A 26 -19.23 -6.41 15.82
C ALA A 26 -19.93 -5.43 14.87
N ARG A 27 -19.95 -4.13 15.20
CA ARG A 27 -20.51 -3.10 14.30
C ARG A 27 -19.77 -3.02 12.98
N LEU A 28 -18.42 -3.11 13.00
CA LEU A 28 -17.59 -3.17 11.80
C LEU A 28 -17.91 -4.42 10.97
N GLY A 29 -18.12 -5.57 11.59
CA GLY A 29 -18.52 -6.80 10.91
C GLY A 29 -19.83 -6.67 10.17
N ARG A 30 -20.88 -6.10 10.81
CA ARG A 30 -22.15 -5.81 10.16
C ARG A 30 -21.98 -4.81 9.00
N ALA A 31 -21.24 -3.73 9.21
CA ALA A 31 -21.01 -2.74 8.17
C ALA A 31 -20.25 -3.31 6.97
N ALA A 32 -19.25 -4.17 7.19
CA ALA A 32 -18.46 -4.80 6.13
C ALA A 32 -19.30 -5.72 5.23
N SER A 33 -20.34 -6.38 5.76
CA SER A 33 -21.25 -7.24 4.98
C SER A 33 -21.99 -6.51 3.85
N PHE A 34 -22.13 -5.18 3.96
CA PHE A 34 -22.73 -4.36 2.90
C PHE A 34 -21.75 -4.01 1.77
N LEU A 35 -20.46 -4.19 1.98
CA LEU A 35 -19.45 -3.98 0.92
C LEU A 35 -19.33 -5.20 0.01
N SER A 36 -19.41 -6.40 0.59
CA SER A 36 -19.32 -7.66 -0.15
C SER A 36 -19.97 -8.80 0.63
N GLY A 37 -20.55 -9.77 -0.09
CA GLY A 37 -21.06 -11.01 0.49
C GLY A 37 -19.98 -12.00 0.92
N GLY A 38 -18.71 -11.75 0.59
CA GLY A 38 -17.54 -12.54 1.01
C GLY A 38 -16.52 -11.67 1.72
N ILE A 39 -16.01 -12.11 2.88
CA ILE A 39 -15.02 -11.38 3.67
C ILE A 39 -13.87 -12.32 4.02
N VAL A 40 -12.66 -11.98 3.59
CA VAL A 40 -11.43 -12.67 3.97
C VAL A 40 -10.84 -11.95 5.18
N VAL A 41 -10.67 -12.69 6.29
CA VAL A 41 -10.22 -12.11 7.56
C VAL A 41 -8.87 -12.72 7.94
N GLY A 42 -7.87 -11.86 8.12
CA GLY A 42 -6.57 -12.21 8.68
C GLY A 42 -6.29 -11.42 9.94
N ILE A 43 -5.47 -11.98 10.82
CA ILE A 43 -5.05 -11.32 12.06
C ILE A 43 -3.54 -11.32 12.19
N LYS A 44 -3.01 -10.34 12.92
CA LYS A 44 -1.73 -10.46 13.58
C LYS A 44 -1.99 -11.00 14.98
N ALA A 45 -1.57 -12.25 15.24
CA ALA A 45 -1.95 -12.96 16.44
C ALA A 45 -1.59 -12.19 17.73
N SER A 46 -2.62 -11.96 18.51
CA SER A 46 -2.58 -11.52 19.89
C SER A 46 -3.92 -11.84 20.53
N PRO A 47 -4.03 -12.04 21.85
CA PRO A 47 -5.32 -12.28 22.50
C PRO A 47 -6.36 -11.21 22.16
N TYR A 48 -5.90 -9.99 21.93
CA TYR A 48 -6.76 -8.87 21.59
C TYR A 48 -7.30 -8.96 20.14
N SER A 49 -6.43 -9.19 19.17
CA SER A 49 -6.85 -9.33 17.76
C SER A 49 -7.72 -10.57 17.54
N GLU A 50 -7.47 -11.66 18.28
CA GLU A 50 -8.33 -12.85 18.26
C GLU A 50 -9.74 -12.55 18.77
N MET A 51 -9.86 -11.89 19.92
CA MET A 51 -11.15 -11.46 20.47
C MET A 51 -11.90 -10.54 19.51
N MET A 52 -11.19 -9.58 18.89
CA MET A 52 -11.77 -8.66 17.91
C MET A 52 -12.25 -9.39 16.66
N ALA A 53 -11.45 -10.34 16.15
CA ALA A 53 -11.80 -11.13 14.99
C ALA A 53 -13.03 -12.00 15.25
N MET A 54 -13.11 -12.65 16.40
CA MET A 54 -14.30 -13.44 16.78
C MET A 54 -15.57 -12.58 16.78
N SER A 55 -15.50 -11.39 17.39
CA SER A 55 -16.65 -10.48 17.45
C SER A 55 -17.03 -9.94 16.07
N PHE A 56 -16.06 -9.57 15.24
CA PHE A 56 -16.27 -9.13 13.87
C PHE A 56 -16.90 -10.22 13.02
N CYS A 57 -16.32 -11.42 13.02
CA CYS A 57 -16.78 -12.54 12.21
C CYS A 57 -18.19 -12.98 12.59
N ALA A 58 -18.50 -13.07 13.89
CA ALA A 58 -19.84 -13.45 14.35
C ALA A 58 -20.91 -12.49 13.82
N ALA A 59 -20.66 -11.18 13.91
CA ALA A 59 -21.61 -10.17 13.46
C ALA A 59 -21.72 -10.09 11.93
N ALA A 60 -20.64 -10.32 11.20
CA ALA A 60 -20.68 -10.39 9.73
C ALA A 60 -21.45 -11.61 9.24
N LEU A 61 -21.28 -12.78 9.89
CA LEU A 61 -22.07 -14.00 9.61
C LEU A 61 -23.55 -13.78 9.88
N GLU A 62 -23.90 -13.18 11.01
CA GLU A 62 -25.27 -12.81 11.36
C GLU A 62 -25.91 -11.93 10.28
N SER A 63 -25.11 -11.04 9.66
CA SER A 63 -25.54 -10.15 8.59
C SER A 63 -25.52 -10.80 7.19
N GLY A 64 -25.25 -12.11 7.09
CA GLY A 64 -25.34 -12.90 5.86
C GLY A 64 -24.07 -12.95 5.01
N ALA A 65 -22.95 -12.36 5.45
CA ALA A 65 -21.69 -12.45 4.74
C ALA A 65 -20.97 -13.78 5.03
N ASP A 66 -20.38 -14.39 4.01
CA ASP A 66 -19.53 -15.56 4.15
C ASP A 66 -18.13 -15.14 4.63
N ILE A 67 -17.60 -15.80 5.65
CA ILE A 67 -16.29 -15.52 6.23
C ILE A 67 -15.28 -16.59 5.80
N PHE A 68 -14.15 -16.11 5.29
CA PHE A 68 -12.95 -16.91 4.99
C PHE A 68 -11.85 -16.50 5.97
N PHE A 69 -11.69 -17.25 7.06
CA PHE A 69 -10.76 -16.93 8.12
C PHE A 69 -9.39 -17.53 7.88
N SER A 70 -8.36 -16.69 7.79
CA SER A 70 -6.97 -17.09 7.50
C SER A 70 -6.11 -17.30 8.75
N GLY A 71 -6.63 -16.93 9.93
CA GLY A 71 -5.86 -16.97 11.17
C GLY A 71 -4.72 -15.95 11.23
N ASP A 72 -3.64 -16.31 11.95
CA ASP A 72 -2.42 -15.51 12.04
C ASP A 72 -1.68 -15.50 10.71
N ILE A 73 -1.55 -14.32 10.10
CA ILE A 73 -1.05 -14.19 8.74
C ILE A 73 -0.39 -12.82 8.52
N SER A 74 0.55 -12.72 7.57
CA SER A 74 1.06 -11.43 7.11
C SER A 74 0.16 -10.84 6.01
N LEU A 75 0.24 -9.53 5.78
CA LEU A 75 -0.56 -8.88 4.73
C LEU A 75 -0.27 -9.43 3.33
N PRO A 76 1.00 -9.65 2.89
CA PRO A 76 1.27 -10.26 1.58
C PRO A 76 0.60 -11.63 1.40
N GLU A 77 0.70 -12.51 2.42
CA GLU A 77 0.03 -13.81 2.41
C GLU A 77 -1.50 -13.64 2.30
N LEU A 78 -2.09 -12.72 3.09
CA LEU A 78 -3.53 -12.46 3.10
C LEU A 78 -4.03 -11.94 1.74
N PHE A 79 -3.28 -11.04 1.10
CA PHE A 79 -3.60 -10.53 -0.22
C PHE A 79 -3.58 -11.65 -1.28
N PHE A 80 -2.56 -12.51 -1.24
CA PHE A 80 -2.51 -13.68 -2.11
C PHE A 80 -3.70 -14.60 -1.87
N MET A 81 -4.01 -14.95 -0.62
CA MET A 81 -5.12 -15.84 -0.29
C MET A 81 -6.47 -15.26 -0.71
N SER A 82 -6.65 -13.93 -0.63
CA SER A 82 -7.86 -13.29 -1.11
C SER A 82 -8.08 -13.46 -2.62
N LYS A 83 -7.00 -13.59 -3.41
CA LYS A 83 -7.08 -13.89 -4.84
C LYS A 83 -7.53 -15.33 -5.12
N GLN A 84 -7.31 -16.23 -4.18
CA GLN A 84 -7.78 -17.62 -4.26
C GLN A 84 -9.23 -17.77 -3.81
N ALA A 85 -9.78 -16.78 -3.10
CA ALA A 85 -11.19 -16.79 -2.71
C ALA A 85 -12.11 -16.68 -3.94
N VAL A 86 -13.25 -17.38 -3.88
CA VAL A 86 -14.23 -17.38 -4.96
C VAL A 86 -15.03 -16.08 -4.95
N GLY A 87 -14.99 -15.34 -6.07
CA GLY A 87 -15.78 -14.13 -6.26
C GLY A 87 -15.11 -12.85 -5.75
N ASP A 88 -15.90 -11.76 -5.73
CA ASP A 88 -15.48 -10.48 -5.16
C ASP A 88 -15.54 -10.57 -3.63
N CYS A 89 -14.50 -10.07 -2.96
CA CYS A 89 -14.42 -10.10 -1.51
C CYS A 89 -13.77 -8.83 -0.95
N VAL A 90 -14.14 -8.50 0.27
CA VAL A 90 -13.42 -7.53 1.11
C VAL A 90 -12.41 -8.29 1.96
N VAL A 91 -11.22 -7.72 2.08
CA VAL A 91 -10.14 -8.25 2.90
C VAL A 91 -10.02 -7.39 4.15
N VAL A 92 -10.02 -8.04 5.31
CA VAL A 92 -9.92 -7.37 6.60
C VAL A 92 -8.71 -7.91 7.35
N TYR A 93 -7.81 -7.01 7.74
CA TYR A 93 -6.66 -7.35 8.57
C TYR A 93 -6.79 -6.69 9.93
N ILE A 94 -6.75 -7.49 10.98
CA ILE A 94 -6.91 -7.04 12.37
C ILE A 94 -5.57 -7.16 13.07
N SER A 95 -5.00 -6.03 13.47
CA SER A 95 -3.73 -5.98 14.19
C SER A 95 -3.85 -5.19 15.50
N SER A 96 -2.93 -5.45 16.40
CA SER A 96 -2.84 -4.78 17.68
C SER A 96 -1.38 -4.68 18.10
N VAL A 97 -0.66 -3.67 17.57
CA VAL A 97 0.73 -3.41 18.00
C VAL A 97 0.74 -2.49 19.21
N PHE A 98 0.11 -1.35 19.11
CA PHE A 98 -0.09 -0.39 20.21
C PHE A 98 -1.56 -0.11 20.46
N TYR A 99 -2.35 -0.08 19.37
CA TYR A 99 -3.80 0.05 19.39
C TYR A 99 -4.40 -0.91 18.38
N PRO A 100 -5.60 -1.46 18.66
CA PRO A 100 -6.29 -2.29 17.68
C PRO A 100 -6.63 -1.47 16.45
N SER A 101 -6.31 -2.01 15.30
CA SER A 101 -6.69 -1.42 14.03
C SER A 101 -7.33 -2.46 13.13
N PHE A 102 -8.32 -2.01 12.36
CA PHE A 102 -8.98 -2.78 11.31
C PHE A 102 -8.62 -2.14 9.98
N ARG A 103 -7.87 -2.84 9.15
CA ARG A 103 -7.52 -2.38 7.81
C ARG A 103 -8.37 -3.12 6.80
N PHE A 104 -8.96 -2.36 5.89
CA PHE A 104 -9.86 -2.87 4.87
C PHE A 104 -9.25 -2.70 3.50
N PHE A 105 -9.39 -3.75 2.67
CA PHE A 105 -8.89 -3.75 1.30
C PHE A 105 -9.89 -4.46 0.41
N ARG A 106 -9.79 -4.24 -0.88
CA ARG A 106 -10.35 -5.07 -1.92
C ARG A 106 -9.50 -6.33 -2.09
N ARG A 107 -10.03 -7.28 -2.83
CA ARG A 107 -9.32 -8.49 -3.26
C ARG A 107 -7.93 -8.14 -3.80
N GLY A 108 -6.92 -8.91 -3.43
CA GLY A 108 -5.54 -8.70 -3.86
C GLY A 108 -4.79 -7.54 -3.19
N GLY A 109 -5.37 -6.90 -2.16
CA GLY A 109 -4.72 -5.82 -1.40
C GLY A 109 -4.89 -4.43 -2.01
N VAL A 110 -5.82 -4.26 -2.93
CA VAL A 110 -6.19 -2.94 -3.45
C VAL A 110 -6.92 -2.16 -2.35
N GLU A 111 -6.55 -0.91 -2.12
CA GLU A 111 -7.20 -0.06 -1.12
C GLU A 111 -8.68 0.16 -1.46
N LEU A 112 -9.51 0.37 -0.43
CA LEU A 112 -10.89 0.80 -0.64
C LEU A 112 -10.88 2.20 -1.26
N SER A 113 -11.81 2.45 -2.17
CA SER A 113 -12.07 3.80 -2.67
C SER A 113 -12.68 4.67 -1.55
N PRO A 114 -12.52 6.00 -1.58
CA PRO A 114 -13.14 6.91 -0.62
C PRO A 114 -14.67 6.75 -0.52
N ALA A 115 -15.32 6.43 -1.64
CA ALA A 115 -16.76 6.17 -1.67
C ALA A 115 -17.13 4.91 -0.88
N GLU A 116 -16.30 3.87 -0.90
CA GLU A 116 -16.51 2.64 -0.16
C GLU A 116 -16.25 2.81 1.33
N GLU A 117 -15.21 3.56 1.67
CA GLU A 117 -14.91 3.93 3.06
C GLU A 117 -16.07 4.71 3.67
N LYS A 118 -16.60 5.70 2.93
CA LYS A 118 -17.76 6.47 3.35
C LYS A 118 -19.01 5.59 3.51
N ARG A 119 -19.23 4.65 2.57
CA ARG A 119 -20.34 3.69 2.69
C ARG A 119 -20.22 2.84 3.96
N LEU A 120 -19.01 2.38 4.28
CA LEU A 120 -18.77 1.63 5.50
C LEU A 120 -18.98 2.49 6.74
N GLU A 121 -18.50 3.73 6.77
CA GLU A 121 -18.76 4.68 7.86
C GLU A 121 -20.25 4.97 8.04
N ASP A 122 -20.98 5.24 6.96
CA ASP A 122 -22.43 5.50 7.01
C ASP A 122 -23.19 4.32 7.61
N LYS A 123 -22.77 3.08 7.31
CA LYS A 123 -23.37 1.87 7.87
C LYS A 123 -23.03 1.66 9.35
N LEU A 124 -21.90 2.14 9.83
CA LEU A 124 -21.55 2.09 11.25
C LEU A 124 -22.53 2.87 12.14
N PHE A 125 -23.23 3.88 11.60
CA PHE A 125 -24.17 4.72 12.35
C PHE A 125 -25.64 4.27 12.25
N LYS A 126 -25.95 3.36 11.34
CA LYS A 126 -27.31 2.85 11.16
C LYS A 126 -27.43 1.49 11.83
N ASN A 127 -28.39 1.35 12.76
CA ASN A 127 -28.86 0.04 13.20
C ASN A 127 -29.76 -0.50 12.07
N GLU A 128 -29.18 -1.23 11.11
CA GLU A 128 -29.95 -1.86 10.05
C GLU A 128 -30.42 -3.26 10.45
N GLU A 129 -31.51 -3.69 9.86
CA GLU A 129 -32.10 -5.01 10.11
C GLU A 129 -31.15 -6.14 9.74
N ILE A 130 -31.11 -7.16 10.57
CA ILE A 130 -30.30 -8.35 10.37
C ILE A 130 -30.87 -9.12 9.16
N SER A 131 -29.99 -9.54 8.26
CA SER A 131 -30.34 -10.41 7.13
C SER A 131 -30.99 -11.70 7.66
N GLY A 132 -32.04 -12.17 6.99
CA GLY A 132 -32.66 -13.46 7.33
C GLY A 132 -31.80 -14.69 6.99
N ARG A 133 -30.64 -14.48 6.29
CA ARG A 133 -29.65 -15.50 5.97
C ARG A 133 -28.44 -15.37 6.91
N VAL A 134 -27.99 -16.48 7.46
CA VAL A 134 -26.68 -16.57 8.15
C VAL A 134 -25.62 -16.99 7.14
N GLY A 135 -24.48 -16.28 7.14
CA GLY A 135 -23.33 -16.60 6.29
C GLY A 135 -22.60 -17.88 6.73
N LYS A 136 -21.71 -18.36 5.88
CA LYS A 136 -20.89 -19.55 6.15
C LYS A 136 -19.52 -19.15 6.67
N PHE A 137 -19.06 -19.81 7.74
CA PHE A 137 -17.66 -19.71 8.20
C PHE A 137 -16.79 -20.80 7.55
N SER A 138 -15.66 -20.40 7.01
CA SER A 138 -14.67 -21.30 6.42
C SER A 138 -13.29 -20.95 6.94
N ASP A 139 -12.60 -21.88 7.60
CA ASP A 139 -11.19 -21.75 7.95
C ASP A 139 -10.35 -22.07 6.71
N ILE A 140 -9.59 -21.09 6.26
CA ILE A 140 -8.70 -21.18 5.08
C ILE A 140 -7.21 -21.08 5.46
N SER A 141 -6.87 -21.16 6.73
CA SER A 141 -5.48 -21.01 7.22
C SER A 141 -4.49 -21.97 6.58
N SER A 142 -4.96 -23.19 6.22
CA SER A 142 -4.14 -24.19 5.52
C SER A 142 -3.71 -23.75 4.11
N LEU A 143 -4.44 -22.84 3.46
CA LEU A 143 -4.08 -22.34 2.11
C LEU A 143 -2.80 -21.50 2.10
N ARG A 144 -2.23 -21.15 3.28
CA ARG A 144 -0.92 -20.52 3.39
C ARG A 144 0.16 -21.27 2.62
N CYS A 145 0.08 -22.60 2.58
CA CYS A 145 1.03 -23.43 1.82
C CYS A 145 1.06 -23.09 0.32
N LEU A 146 -0.06 -22.60 -0.25
CA LEU A 146 -0.12 -22.18 -1.65
C LEU A 146 0.73 -20.91 -1.89
N TYR A 147 0.71 -19.97 -0.94
CA TYR A 147 1.56 -18.78 -1.02
C TYR A 147 3.03 -19.14 -0.96
N VAL A 148 3.42 -19.97 0.02
CA VAL A 148 4.80 -20.45 0.16
C VAL A 148 5.26 -21.17 -1.11
N SER A 149 4.42 -22.07 -1.66
CA SER A 149 4.71 -22.77 -2.90
C SER A 149 4.80 -21.83 -4.10
N HIS A 150 3.93 -20.80 -4.17
CA HIS A 150 3.98 -19.78 -5.21
C HIS A 150 5.30 -19.03 -5.19
N ILE A 151 5.71 -18.49 -4.03
CA ILE A 151 6.98 -17.78 -3.91
C ILE A 151 8.16 -18.71 -4.22
N LYS A 152 8.19 -19.93 -3.71
CA LYS A 152 9.23 -20.92 -4.03
C LYS A 152 9.28 -21.23 -5.54
N GLY A 153 8.16 -21.26 -6.23
CA GLY A 153 8.11 -21.37 -7.68
C GLY A 153 8.73 -20.18 -8.41
N LEU A 154 8.61 -18.99 -7.81
CA LEU A 154 9.27 -17.78 -8.33
C LEU A 154 10.78 -17.75 -8.01
N THR A 155 11.26 -18.42 -6.97
CA THR A 155 12.66 -18.37 -6.51
C THR A 155 13.58 -19.39 -7.22
N ASN A 156 13.24 -19.80 -8.42
CA ASN A 156 14.13 -20.67 -9.23
C ASN A 156 15.31 -19.84 -9.76
N PHE A 157 16.32 -19.66 -8.90
CA PHE A 157 17.59 -19.00 -9.25
C PHE A 157 18.52 -20.04 -9.90
N GLY A 158 19.14 -19.67 -11.02
CA GLY A 158 20.14 -20.52 -11.68
C GLY A 158 21.42 -20.70 -10.83
N ASN A 159 22.30 -21.62 -11.25
CA ASN A 159 23.54 -21.97 -10.53
C ASN A 159 24.67 -20.94 -10.62
N GLY A 160 24.40 -19.69 -11.01
CA GLY A 160 25.40 -18.62 -11.12
C GLY A 160 25.89 -18.10 -9.77
N LYS A 161 27.13 -17.58 -9.74
CA LYS A 161 27.62 -16.83 -8.56
C LYS A 161 26.76 -15.61 -8.35
N PHE A 162 26.25 -15.42 -7.13
CA PHE A 162 25.51 -14.24 -6.74
C PHE A 162 26.47 -13.20 -6.14
N PRO A 163 26.36 -11.91 -6.52
CA PRO A 163 27.34 -10.90 -6.09
C PRO A 163 27.20 -10.49 -4.60
N TYR A 164 26.09 -10.86 -3.96
CA TYR A 164 25.77 -10.42 -2.61
C TYR A 164 25.51 -11.58 -1.65
N SER A 165 25.79 -11.36 -0.36
CA SER A 165 25.14 -12.05 0.74
C SER A 165 23.85 -11.30 1.07
N VAL A 166 22.69 -11.97 0.97
CA VAL A 166 21.38 -11.33 1.16
C VAL A 166 20.89 -11.48 2.59
N VAL A 167 20.50 -10.36 3.19
CA VAL A 167 19.95 -10.29 4.54
C VAL A 167 18.56 -9.67 4.49
N ILE A 168 17.58 -10.33 5.12
CA ILE A 168 16.23 -9.79 5.26
C ILE A 168 15.98 -9.39 6.71
N ASN A 169 15.72 -8.11 6.91
CA ASN A 169 15.38 -7.53 8.20
C ASN A 169 13.90 -7.14 8.26
N SER A 170 13.25 -7.44 9.35
CA SER A 170 11.90 -6.97 9.68
C SER A 170 11.69 -6.98 11.19
N PRO A 171 10.93 -6.05 11.77
CA PRO A 171 10.46 -6.16 13.15
C PRO A 171 9.60 -7.40 13.37
N SER A 172 8.86 -7.83 12.34
CA SER A 172 7.98 -9.01 12.42
C SER A 172 8.78 -10.32 12.32
N GLU A 173 8.71 -11.14 13.36
CA GLU A 173 9.29 -12.49 13.35
C GLU A 173 8.65 -13.36 12.27
N ARG A 174 7.33 -13.24 12.10
CA ARG A 174 6.61 -13.96 11.04
C ARG A 174 7.16 -13.66 9.65
N ILE A 175 7.41 -12.38 9.32
CA ILE A 175 7.98 -11.99 8.03
C ILE A 175 9.39 -12.54 7.87
N ARG A 176 10.23 -12.46 8.91
CA ARG A 176 11.59 -13.03 8.87
C ARG A 176 11.55 -14.54 8.62
N THR A 177 10.69 -15.26 9.34
CA THR A 177 10.53 -16.71 9.19
C THR A 177 10.03 -17.06 7.79
N LEU A 178 9.01 -16.35 7.29
CA LEU A 178 8.49 -16.53 5.94
C LEU A 178 9.58 -16.31 4.88
N CYS A 179 10.33 -15.20 4.95
CA CYS A 179 11.42 -14.93 4.03
C CYS A 179 12.51 -16.02 4.08
N SER A 180 12.86 -16.50 5.28
CA SER A 180 13.84 -17.60 5.44
C SER A 180 13.34 -18.93 4.88
N GLU A 181 12.03 -19.14 4.85
CA GLU A 181 11.40 -20.33 4.28
C GLU A 181 11.38 -20.31 2.74
N VAL A 182 11.17 -19.13 2.15
CA VAL A 182 10.91 -19.01 0.71
C VAL A 182 12.11 -18.55 -0.11
N LEU A 183 13.07 -17.84 0.49
CA LEU A 183 14.27 -17.37 -0.20
C LEU A 183 15.44 -18.31 0.02
N PRO A 184 16.21 -18.65 -1.03
CA PRO A 184 17.44 -19.40 -0.86
C PRO A 184 18.49 -18.57 -0.12
N ARG A 185 19.49 -19.23 0.44
CA ARG A 185 20.67 -18.55 0.99
C ARG A 185 21.58 -18.10 -0.15
N PHE A 186 21.92 -16.84 -0.12
CA PHE A 186 22.88 -16.25 -1.05
C PHE A 186 24.18 -15.99 -0.31
N GLU A 187 25.26 -16.59 -0.80
CA GLU A 187 26.60 -16.43 -0.28
C GLU A 187 27.43 -15.68 -1.33
N GLY A 188 27.62 -14.40 -1.10
CA GLY A 188 28.40 -13.50 -1.95
C GLY A 188 29.33 -12.61 -1.15
N GLY A 189 30.08 -11.73 -1.86
CA GLY A 189 31.11 -10.93 -1.21
C GLY A 189 30.61 -9.71 -0.43
N GLU A 190 29.57 -9.05 -0.90
CA GLU A 190 29.04 -7.80 -0.33
C GLU A 190 27.67 -8.02 0.29
N ALA A 191 27.32 -7.26 1.33
CA ALA A 191 26.01 -7.36 1.97
C ALA A 191 24.96 -6.56 1.17
N LEU A 192 23.83 -7.22 0.86
CA LEU A 192 22.60 -6.59 0.39
C LEU A 192 21.52 -6.84 1.43
N ALA A 193 21.11 -5.82 2.13
CA ALA A 193 20.06 -5.92 3.13
C ALA A 193 18.73 -5.37 2.60
N PHE A 194 17.64 -6.12 2.77
CA PHE A 194 16.28 -5.63 2.58
C PHE A 194 15.61 -5.43 3.94
N HIS A 195 15.04 -4.26 4.15
CA HIS A 195 14.31 -3.90 5.36
C HIS A 195 12.83 -3.84 5.06
N LEU A 196 12.09 -4.83 5.52
CA LEU A 196 10.62 -4.88 5.44
C LEU A 196 10.02 -4.27 6.71
N ASN A 197 8.96 -3.48 6.56
CA ASN A 197 8.19 -3.03 7.71
C ASN A 197 7.45 -4.19 8.39
N GLU A 198 6.83 -3.93 9.53
CA GLU A 198 6.16 -4.93 10.35
C GLU A 198 5.07 -5.71 9.61
N ASP A 199 4.37 -5.06 8.67
CA ASP A 199 3.28 -5.66 7.89
C ASP A 199 3.74 -6.31 6.58
N GLY A 200 5.00 -6.10 6.18
CA GLY A 200 5.56 -6.65 4.93
C GLY A 200 5.13 -5.94 3.65
N VAL A 201 4.55 -4.74 3.74
CA VAL A 201 4.04 -3.98 2.59
C VAL A 201 4.92 -2.79 2.19
N LYS A 202 5.97 -2.51 2.96
CA LYS A 202 7.01 -1.51 2.60
C LYS A 202 8.38 -2.18 2.67
N VAL A 203 9.26 -1.85 1.73
CA VAL A 203 10.62 -2.35 1.68
C VAL A 203 11.59 -1.24 1.30
N THR A 204 12.77 -1.26 1.89
CA THR A 204 13.94 -0.52 1.43
C THR A 204 15.10 -1.48 1.27
N ALA A 205 16.00 -1.23 0.33
CA ALA A 205 17.24 -1.97 0.25
C ALA A 205 18.40 -1.12 0.78
N PHE A 206 19.48 -1.78 1.19
CA PHE A 206 20.71 -1.14 1.63
C PHE A 206 21.91 -1.88 1.04
N THR A 207 22.83 -1.14 0.47
CA THR A 207 24.16 -1.61 0.05
C THR A 207 25.22 -0.71 0.66
N GLU A 208 26.44 -1.22 0.83
CA GLU A 208 27.53 -0.42 1.40
C GLU A 208 27.94 0.75 0.49
N SER A 209 27.81 0.57 -0.82
CA SER A 209 28.24 1.55 -1.82
C SER A 209 27.26 2.71 -2.02
N THR A 210 25.95 2.45 -1.94
CA THR A 210 24.90 3.47 -2.22
C THR A 210 24.14 3.90 -0.97
N GLY A 211 24.20 3.11 0.11
CA GLY A 211 23.35 3.31 1.28
C GLY A 211 21.92 2.82 1.04
N TYR A 212 20.93 3.57 1.52
CA TYR A 212 19.53 3.19 1.38
C TYR A 212 18.95 3.48 0.00
N ILE A 213 18.28 2.47 -0.57
CA ILE A 213 17.55 2.54 -1.83
C ILE A 213 16.06 2.47 -1.50
N GLN A 214 15.31 3.50 -1.89
CA GLN A 214 13.89 3.63 -1.62
C GLN A 214 13.05 2.63 -2.40
N CYS A 215 11.85 2.31 -1.88
CA CYS A 215 10.91 1.38 -2.48
C CYS A 215 10.53 1.76 -3.92
N GLY A 216 10.29 3.06 -4.17
CA GLY A 216 9.96 3.57 -5.50
C GLY A 216 11.00 3.21 -6.55
N LYS A 217 12.29 3.31 -6.19
CA LYS A 217 13.40 2.96 -7.09
C LYS A 217 13.45 1.45 -7.38
N LEU A 218 13.17 0.61 -6.39
CA LEU A 218 13.07 -0.85 -6.57
C LEU A 218 11.88 -1.23 -7.46
N LEU A 219 10.74 -0.56 -7.27
CA LEU A 219 9.54 -0.76 -8.10
C LEU A 219 9.80 -0.37 -9.56
N MET A 220 10.49 0.76 -9.80
CA MET A 220 10.85 1.18 -11.14
C MET A 220 11.84 0.21 -11.80
N LEU A 221 12.79 -0.33 -11.04
CA LEU A 221 13.72 -1.34 -11.55
C LEU A 221 12.95 -2.61 -11.97
N ALA A 222 12.06 -3.12 -11.13
CA ALA A 222 11.24 -4.27 -11.46
C ALA A 222 10.35 -4.02 -12.70
N LEU A 223 9.75 -2.82 -12.80
CA LEU A 223 8.93 -2.43 -13.93
C LEU A 223 9.75 -2.34 -15.24
N LYS A 224 10.96 -1.76 -15.19
CA LYS A 224 11.88 -1.69 -16.34
C LYS A 224 12.12 -3.08 -16.93
N TYR A 225 12.49 -4.04 -16.08
CA TYR A 225 12.74 -5.40 -16.54
C TYR A 225 11.48 -6.12 -17.01
N ARG A 226 10.33 -5.80 -16.44
CA ARG A 226 9.05 -6.29 -16.96
C ARG A 226 8.80 -5.78 -18.39
N PHE A 227 9.13 -4.53 -18.71
CA PHE A 227 9.03 -4.01 -20.07
C PHE A 227 10.07 -4.61 -21.02
N GLU A 228 11.28 -4.90 -20.53
CA GLU A 228 12.27 -5.65 -21.34
C GLU A 228 11.73 -7.03 -21.76
N ASP A 229 11.11 -7.77 -20.84
CA ASP A 229 10.52 -9.07 -21.14
C ASP A 229 9.32 -8.96 -22.08
N LEU A 230 8.59 -7.84 -22.04
CA LEU A 230 7.44 -7.55 -22.93
C LEU A 230 7.84 -6.98 -24.30
N LYS A 231 9.09 -6.61 -24.52
CA LYS A 231 9.55 -5.94 -25.76
C LYS A 231 9.20 -6.69 -27.06
N ASN A 232 9.09 -8.01 -26.98
CA ASN A 232 8.73 -8.88 -28.10
C ASN A 232 7.27 -9.37 -28.03
N SER A 233 6.45 -8.79 -27.17
CA SER A 233 5.04 -9.14 -27.02
C SER A 233 4.14 -8.11 -27.73
N ASP A 234 2.91 -8.52 -28.06
CA ASP A 234 1.89 -7.63 -28.66
C ASP A 234 1.24 -6.67 -27.66
N VAL A 235 1.77 -6.56 -26.43
CA VAL A 235 1.22 -5.69 -25.39
C VAL A 235 1.52 -4.24 -25.71
N LYS A 236 0.51 -3.51 -26.18
CA LYS A 236 0.60 -2.08 -26.50
C LYS A 236 0.26 -1.17 -25.33
N ILE A 237 -0.56 -1.65 -24.39
CA ILE A 237 -1.01 -0.90 -23.20
C ILE A 237 -0.73 -1.75 -21.96
N PHE A 238 -0.02 -1.18 -21.02
CA PHE A 238 0.28 -1.83 -19.73
C PHE A 238 -0.39 -1.07 -18.59
N ARG A 239 -1.21 -1.76 -17.80
CA ARG A 239 -1.90 -1.15 -16.66
C ARG A 239 -1.02 -1.18 -15.43
N ILE A 240 -0.89 -0.01 -14.81
CA ILE A 240 -0.16 0.19 -13.56
C ILE A 240 -1.08 0.72 -12.47
N PRO A 241 -0.82 0.40 -11.19
CA PRO A 241 -1.58 0.96 -10.07
C PRO A 241 -1.59 2.49 -10.09
N ALA A 242 -2.70 3.10 -9.70
CA ALA A 242 -2.85 4.56 -9.73
C ALA A 242 -1.75 5.30 -8.95
N LYS A 243 -1.36 4.75 -7.79
CA LYS A 243 -0.30 5.30 -6.91
C LYS A 243 1.11 4.79 -7.23
N PHE A 244 1.33 4.16 -8.38
CA PHE A 244 2.68 3.74 -8.79
C PHE A 244 3.56 4.99 -9.03
N PRO A 245 4.90 4.94 -8.75
CA PRO A 245 5.79 6.08 -8.98
C PRO A 245 5.59 6.75 -10.34
N SER A 246 5.58 8.09 -10.38
CA SER A 246 5.21 8.87 -11.58
C SER A 246 6.20 8.70 -12.73
N PHE A 247 7.42 8.26 -12.46
CA PHE A 247 8.43 8.01 -13.48
C PHE A 247 8.22 6.72 -14.28
N ALA A 248 7.21 5.92 -13.94
CA ALA A 248 6.85 4.71 -14.67
C ALA A 248 6.57 5.00 -16.16
N GLU A 249 5.91 6.13 -16.45
CA GLU A 249 5.60 6.55 -17.81
C GLU A 249 6.86 6.89 -18.62
N LYS A 250 7.88 7.50 -17.98
CA LYS A 250 9.18 7.77 -18.63
C LYS A 250 9.87 6.46 -19.02
N ILE A 251 9.90 5.49 -18.10
CA ILE A 251 10.48 4.17 -18.36
C ILE A 251 9.71 3.45 -19.48
N ALA A 252 8.39 3.43 -19.42
CA ALA A 252 7.56 2.77 -20.44
C ALA A 252 7.78 3.33 -21.84
N ALA A 253 7.95 4.66 -21.95
CA ALA A 253 8.21 5.33 -23.23
C ALA A 253 9.52 4.85 -23.88
N GLU A 254 10.56 4.54 -23.10
CA GLU A 254 11.83 3.99 -23.62
C GLU A 254 11.66 2.62 -24.30
N TYR A 255 10.62 1.87 -23.91
CA TYR A 255 10.28 0.55 -24.46
C TYR A 255 9.13 0.60 -25.47
N GLY A 256 8.60 1.80 -25.79
CA GLY A 256 7.46 1.96 -26.69
C GLY A 256 6.13 1.45 -26.15
N VAL A 257 6.03 1.26 -24.83
CA VAL A 257 4.82 0.79 -24.14
C VAL A 257 4.03 1.98 -23.62
N LYS A 258 2.70 2.00 -23.88
CA LYS A 258 1.80 2.96 -23.23
C LYS A 258 1.36 2.41 -21.89
N THR A 259 1.35 3.27 -20.88
CA THR A 259 0.83 2.93 -19.55
C THR A 259 -0.55 3.54 -19.34
N GLU A 260 -1.42 2.83 -18.65
CA GLU A 260 -2.72 3.29 -18.18
C GLU A 260 -2.78 3.11 -16.66
N ARG A 261 -2.99 4.19 -15.92
CA ARG A 261 -3.17 4.13 -14.47
C ARG A 261 -4.57 3.65 -14.13
N SER A 262 -4.67 2.69 -13.23
CA SER A 262 -5.96 2.13 -12.79
C SER A 262 -5.90 1.78 -11.32
N GLU A 263 -6.95 2.10 -10.57
CA GLU A 263 -7.09 1.69 -9.18
C GLU A 263 -7.25 0.17 -9.03
N THR A 264 -7.72 -0.50 -10.09
CA THR A 264 -7.89 -1.95 -10.11
C THR A 264 -6.71 -2.69 -10.75
N ALA A 265 -5.64 -1.98 -11.15
CA ALA A 265 -4.47 -2.63 -11.73
C ALA A 265 -3.73 -3.44 -10.67
N GLU A 266 -3.51 -4.71 -10.99
CA GLU A 266 -2.78 -5.62 -10.12
C GLU A 266 -1.37 -5.84 -10.68
N LEU A 267 -0.35 -5.44 -9.91
CA LEU A 267 1.04 -5.83 -10.11
C LEU A 267 1.48 -6.57 -8.85
N ASP A 268 1.79 -7.84 -8.97
CA ASP A 268 2.12 -8.67 -7.80
C ASP A 268 3.24 -8.06 -6.97
N PHE A 269 4.33 -7.63 -7.59
CA PHE A 269 5.45 -6.99 -6.90
C PHE A 269 5.13 -5.59 -6.33
N TYR A 270 4.01 -4.97 -6.73
CA TYR A 270 3.56 -3.70 -6.13
C TYR A 270 2.84 -3.93 -4.81
N ASN A 271 1.97 -4.91 -4.72
CA ASN A 271 1.19 -5.20 -3.51
C ASN A 271 1.95 -6.10 -2.53
N ASP A 272 2.88 -6.93 -3.03
CA ASP A 272 3.67 -7.89 -2.26
C ASP A 272 5.17 -7.57 -2.37
N LYS A 273 5.76 -7.11 -1.26
CA LYS A 273 7.17 -6.71 -1.24
C LYS A 273 8.13 -7.90 -1.14
N ILE A 274 7.65 -9.09 -0.79
CA ILE A 274 8.46 -10.32 -0.87
C ILE A 274 8.62 -10.70 -2.35
N ILE A 275 7.56 -10.60 -3.15
CA ILE A 275 7.66 -10.77 -4.61
C ILE A 275 8.59 -9.71 -5.21
N LEU A 276 8.49 -8.44 -4.77
CA LEU A 276 9.42 -7.41 -5.24
C LEU A 276 10.89 -7.78 -4.97
N ILE A 277 11.19 -8.26 -3.76
CA ILE A 277 12.55 -8.73 -3.43
C ILE A 277 12.97 -9.85 -4.38
N VAL A 278 12.11 -10.84 -4.60
CA VAL A 278 12.39 -11.95 -5.52
C VAL A 278 12.69 -11.44 -6.95
N GLU A 279 11.89 -10.50 -7.45
CA GLU A 279 12.12 -9.91 -8.78
C GLU A 279 13.46 -9.16 -8.84
N ILE A 280 13.81 -8.38 -7.83
CA ILE A 280 15.12 -7.70 -7.76
C ILE A 280 16.27 -8.70 -7.74
N LEU A 281 16.17 -9.78 -6.93
CA LEU A 281 17.18 -10.82 -6.88
C LEU A 281 17.35 -11.55 -8.22
N LYS A 282 16.24 -11.82 -8.93
CA LYS A 282 16.29 -12.39 -10.30
C LYS A 282 16.98 -11.46 -11.29
N ILE A 283 16.69 -10.17 -11.23
CA ILE A 283 17.33 -9.17 -12.10
C ILE A 283 18.83 -9.15 -11.85
N ILE A 284 19.28 -9.11 -10.60
CA ILE A 284 20.68 -9.17 -10.22
C ILE A 284 21.32 -10.45 -10.77
N GLN A 285 20.67 -11.60 -10.64
CA GLN A 285 21.21 -12.86 -11.14
C GLN A 285 21.25 -12.93 -12.67
N LYS A 286 20.17 -12.51 -13.35
CA LYS A 286 20.06 -12.49 -14.82
C LYS A 286 21.15 -11.61 -15.45
N THR A 287 21.44 -10.48 -14.83
CA THR A 287 22.38 -9.48 -15.36
C THR A 287 23.82 -9.66 -14.89
N GLY A 288 24.03 -10.31 -13.75
CA GLY A 288 25.28 -10.37 -13.03
C GLY A 288 25.76 -9.01 -12.49
N GLN A 289 24.92 -7.97 -12.57
CA GLN A 289 25.26 -6.61 -12.15
C GLN A 289 24.89 -6.39 -10.69
N LYS A 290 25.63 -5.49 -10.03
CA LYS A 290 25.28 -5.03 -8.69
C LYS A 290 24.04 -4.13 -8.71
N LEU A 291 23.27 -4.13 -7.62
CA LEU A 291 22.03 -3.34 -7.49
C LEU A 291 22.28 -1.85 -7.72
N ASP A 292 23.43 -1.33 -7.29
CA ASP A 292 23.83 0.06 -7.48
C ASP A 292 23.94 0.45 -8.95
N ALA A 293 24.59 -0.39 -9.76
CA ALA A 293 24.72 -0.18 -11.21
C ALA A 293 23.33 -0.28 -11.89
N LEU A 294 22.50 -1.23 -11.49
CA LEU A 294 21.14 -1.37 -12.00
C LEU A 294 20.28 -0.14 -11.67
N CYS A 295 20.34 0.33 -10.43
CA CYS A 295 19.64 1.55 -10.01
C CYS A 295 20.19 2.81 -10.66
N GLY A 296 21.50 2.86 -10.96
CA GLY A 296 22.14 3.95 -11.70
C GLY A 296 21.70 4.04 -13.16
N SER A 297 21.18 2.95 -13.73
CA SER A 297 20.63 2.92 -15.10
C SER A 297 19.18 3.40 -15.21
N LEU A 298 18.53 3.73 -14.08
CA LEU A 298 17.20 4.30 -14.03
C LEU A 298 17.28 5.83 -14.13
N PRO A 299 16.20 6.50 -14.58
CA PRO A 299 16.06 7.94 -14.42
C PRO A 299 16.32 8.36 -12.97
N GLU A 300 16.92 9.53 -12.78
CA GLU A 300 17.02 10.11 -11.44
C GLU A 300 15.62 10.24 -10.82
N TYR A 301 15.48 9.78 -9.59
CA TYR A 301 14.23 9.75 -8.86
C TYR A 301 14.45 9.89 -7.37
N ALA A 302 13.72 10.80 -6.78
CA ALA A 302 13.64 11.01 -5.34
C ALA A 302 12.18 11.19 -4.93
N GLU A 303 11.82 10.62 -3.80
CA GLU A 303 10.51 10.78 -3.18
C GLU A 303 10.68 11.27 -1.75
N LEU A 304 9.78 12.14 -1.31
CA LEU A 304 9.77 12.68 0.05
C LEU A 304 8.34 12.80 0.56
N ASP A 305 8.10 12.14 1.68
CA ASP A 305 6.86 12.29 2.44
C ASP A 305 7.05 13.31 3.55
N ARG A 306 6.09 14.22 3.70
CA ARG A 306 6.09 15.20 4.77
C ARG A 306 4.72 15.37 5.38
N TYR A 307 4.64 15.23 6.68
CA TYR A 307 3.46 15.49 7.46
C TYR A 307 3.36 16.98 7.84
N VAL A 308 2.21 17.60 7.54
CA VAL A 308 1.89 18.97 7.92
C VAL A 308 0.73 18.96 8.91
N PRO A 309 0.98 19.26 10.22
CA PRO A 309 -0.10 19.30 11.21
C PRO A 309 -0.99 20.52 10.94
N ILE A 310 -2.28 20.26 10.70
CA ILE A 310 -3.33 21.26 10.47
C ILE A 310 -4.58 20.80 11.22
N GLU A 311 -5.34 21.71 11.81
CA GLU A 311 -6.60 21.38 12.47
C GLU A 311 -7.63 20.87 11.46
N LYS A 312 -8.43 19.88 11.87
CA LYS A 312 -9.35 19.13 11.00
C LYS A 312 -10.29 20.02 10.20
N GLU A 313 -10.86 21.03 10.86
CA GLU A 313 -11.82 21.95 10.26
C GLU A 313 -11.20 22.81 9.15
N SER A 314 -9.87 22.98 9.17
CA SER A 314 -9.13 23.77 8.20
C SER A 314 -8.57 22.94 7.03
N CYS A 315 -8.49 21.61 7.13
CA CYS A 315 -7.86 20.78 6.10
C CYS A 315 -8.55 20.87 4.74
N GLU A 316 -9.88 20.69 4.70
CA GLU A 316 -10.65 20.78 3.46
C GLU A 316 -10.62 22.18 2.84
N GLU A 317 -10.74 23.22 3.67
CA GLU A 317 -10.68 24.61 3.22
C GLU A 317 -9.32 24.94 2.62
N ARG A 318 -8.23 24.47 3.23
CA ARG A 318 -6.86 24.65 2.72
C ARG A 318 -6.64 23.95 1.39
N ILE A 319 -7.12 22.70 1.25
CA ILE A 319 -7.03 21.98 -0.01
C ILE A 319 -7.90 22.65 -1.09
N LYS A 320 -9.12 23.11 -0.76
CA LYS A 320 -9.99 23.84 -1.69
C LYS A 320 -9.35 25.17 -2.13
N SER A 321 -8.73 25.90 -1.21
CA SER A 321 -8.00 27.15 -1.53
C SER A 321 -6.85 26.84 -2.49
N LEU A 322 -6.03 25.84 -2.18
CA LEU A 322 -4.95 25.40 -3.04
C LEU A 322 -5.46 25.03 -4.45
N CYS A 323 -6.55 24.26 -4.54
CA CYS A 323 -7.18 23.90 -5.80
C CYS A 323 -7.66 25.13 -6.58
N SER A 324 -8.21 26.15 -5.91
CA SER A 324 -8.71 27.36 -6.57
C SER A 324 -7.58 28.20 -7.17
N GLU A 325 -6.41 28.25 -6.54
CA GLU A 325 -5.24 28.93 -7.05
C GLU A 325 -4.64 28.29 -8.31
N TYR A 326 -4.74 26.94 -8.41
CA TYR A 326 -4.17 26.15 -9.51
C TYR A 326 -5.17 25.78 -10.61
N LYS A 327 -6.47 26.06 -10.46
CA LYS A 327 -7.53 25.78 -11.46
C LYS A 327 -7.27 26.31 -12.86
N ASN A 328 -6.42 27.32 -13.00
CA ASN A 328 -6.09 27.95 -14.29
C ASN A 328 -4.84 27.34 -14.95
N GLY A 329 -4.19 26.34 -14.34
CA GLY A 329 -2.99 25.70 -14.88
C GLY A 329 -3.30 24.37 -15.59
N LYS A 330 -2.62 24.10 -16.73
CA LYS A 330 -2.78 22.88 -17.54
C LYS A 330 -2.32 21.56 -16.87
N ASN A 331 -1.81 21.61 -15.66
CA ASN A 331 -1.10 20.50 -14.99
C ASN A 331 -1.77 20.10 -13.66
N TYR A 332 -3.09 20.12 -13.64
CA TYR A 332 -3.88 19.86 -12.46
C TYR A 332 -4.80 18.67 -12.72
N ASP A 333 -4.58 17.60 -11.96
CA ASP A 333 -5.44 16.42 -11.95
C ASP A 333 -6.25 16.43 -10.65
N GLN A 334 -7.54 16.66 -10.76
CA GLN A 334 -8.46 16.73 -9.64
C GLN A 334 -9.30 15.47 -9.60
N ASP A 335 -9.13 14.66 -8.59
CA ASP A 335 -10.19 13.76 -8.16
C ASP A 335 -11.43 14.57 -7.78
N LYS A 336 -12.60 14.16 -8.26
CA LYS A 336 -13.86 14.90 -8.10
C LYS A 336 -14.30 15.06 -6.62
N ASP A 337 -13.61 14.39 -5.71
CA ASP A 337 -13.87 14.46 -4.27
C ASP A 337 -12.59 14.94 -3.54
N PHE A 338 -12.67 16.12 -2.91
CA PHE A 338 -11.57 16.71 -2.13
C PHE A 338 -11.09 15.82 -0.95
N SER A 339 -11.84 14.78 -0.61
CA SER A 339 -11.44 13.78 0.38
C SER A 339 -10.22 12.97 -0.05
N SER A 340 -9.98 12.84 -1.36
CA SER A 340 -8.84 12.13 -1.95
C SER A 340 -7.58 12.99 -2.07
N GLY A 341 -7.70 14.32 -1.89
CA GLY A 341 -6.58 15.26 -2.04
C GLY A 341 -6.42 15.80 -3.47
N VAL A 342 -5.27 16.36 -3.75
CA VAL A 342 -4.92 16.95 -5.05
C VAL A 342 -3.49 16.61 -5.43
N THR A 343 -3.28 16.34 -6.71
CA THR A 343 -1.95 16.14 -7.27
C THR A 343 -1.63 17.27 -8.24
N ILE A 344 -0.47 17.90 -8.05
CA ILE A 344 0.00 19.05 -8.82
C ILE A 344 1.35 18.67 -9.43
N SER A 345 1.52 18.94 -10.73
CA SER A 345 2.79 18.79 -11.43
C SER A 345 3.32 20.17 -11.82
N ASP A 346 4.57 20.44 -11.52
CA ASP A 346 5.26 21.67 -11.92
C ASP A 346 6.65 21.37 -12.49
N GLY A 347 7.43 22.40 -12.80
CA GLY A 347 8.78 22.26 -13.38
C GLY A 347 9.80 21.53 -12.49
N LEU A 348 9.55 21.39 -11.18
CA LEU A 348 10.43 20.69 -10.24
C LEU A 348 10.03 19.22 -10.06
N GLY A 349 8.78 18.86 -10.34
CA GLY A 349 8.31 17.50 -10.14
C GLY A 349 6.80 17.42 -9.92
N LYS A 350 6.39 16.45 -9.13
CA LYS A 350 5.00 16.17 -8.80
C LYS A 350 4.81 16.16 -7.29
N ILE A 351 3.74 16.75 -6.82
CA ILE A 351 3.37 16.70 -5.39
C ILE A 351 1.91 16.31 -5.23
N SER A 352 1.66 15.36 -4.37
CA SER A 352 0.32 14.96 -3.93
C SER A 352 0.08 15.54 -2.53
N VAL A 353 -1.02 16.26 -2.39
CA VAL A 353 -1.46 16.91 -1.15
C VAL A 353 -2.71 16.19 -0.69
N THR A 354 -2.58 15.31 0.29
CA THR A 354 -3.66 14.41 0.72
C THR A 354 -4.04 14.69 2.16
N PRO A 355 -5.32 14.90 2.48
CA PRO A 355 -5.74 15.03 3.86
C PRO A 355 -5.50 13.71 4.60
N ILE A 356 -4.92 13.78 5.79
CA ILE A 356 -4.81 12.58 6.62
C ILE A 356 -6.21 12.21 7.11
N ARG A 357 -6.56 10.95 6.94
CA ARG A 357 -7.88 10.42 7.29
C ARG A 357 -8.27 10.63 8.75
N SER A 358 -7.31 10.71 9.66
CA SER A 358 -7.54 11.11 11.06
C SER A 358 -8.01 12.56 11.21
N GLY A 359 -7.94 13.36 10.15
CA GLY A 359 -8.34 14.76 10.12
C GLY A 359 -7.40 15.72 10.87
N LYS A 360 -6.22 15.26 11.30
CA LYS A 360 -5.28 16.08 12.08
C LYS A 360 -4.09 16.59 11.27
N GLY A 361 -4.20 16.65 9.96
CA GLY A 361 -3.13 17.15 9.11
C GLY A 361 -3.27 16.79 7.65
N ILE A 362 -2.25 17.17 6.90
CA ILE A 362 -2.13 16.90 5.48
C ILE A 362 -0.79 16.19 5.25
N MET A 363 -0.81 15.15 4.43
CA MET A 363 0.38 14.49 3.93
C MET A 363 0.76 15.10 2.59
N LEU A 364 2.00 15.53 2.48
CA LEU A 364 2.65 15.90 1.23
C LEU A 364 3.51 14.75 0.76
N HIS A 365 3.26 14.26 -0.45
CA HIS A 365 4.13 13.29 -1.12
C HIS A 365 4.70 13.95 -2.37
N ALA A 366 5.99 14.25 -2.35
CA ALA A 366 6.69 14.88 -3.45
C ALA A 366 7.54 13.85 -4.20
N GLU A 367 7.46 13.85 -5.52
CA GLU A 367 8.30 13.10 -6.44
C GLU A 367 9.04 14.04 -7.37
N SER A 368 10.36 13.89 -7.49
CA SER A 368 11.21 14.72 -8.33
C SER A 368 12.42 13.93 -8.84
N GLU A 369 13.23 14.54 -9.70
CA GLU A 369 14.51 13.95 -10.12
C GLU A 369 15.52 13.97 -8.97
N LYS A 370 15.52 15.02 -8.11
CA LYS A 370 16.50 15.21 -7.03
C LYS A 370 15.80 15.40 -5.69
N MET A 371 16.45 14.95 -4.63
CA MET A 371 15.94 15.07 -3.26
C MET A 371 15.78 16.56 -2.84
N GLU A 372 16.67 17.42 -3.27
CA GLU A 372 16.61 18.84 -3.00
C GLU A 372 15.35 19.47 -3.62
N ALA A 373 15.00 19.08 -4.84
CA ALA A 373 13.81 19.55 -5.54
C ALA A 373 12.53 19.00 -4.89
N ALA A 374 12.51 17.73 -4.46
CA ALA A 374 11.42 17.16 -3.69
C ALA A 374 11.23 17.88 -2.34
N ALA A 375 12.33 18.21 -1.66
CA ALA A 375 12.30 18.97 -0.41
C ALA A 375 11.80 20.40 -0.62
N GLU A 376 12.19 21.05 -1.72
CA GLU A 376 11.71 22.38 -2.10
C GLU A 376 10.21 22.37 -2.38
N LEU A 377 9.70 21.39 -3.12
CA LEU A 377 8.27 21.18 -3.32
C LEU A 377 7.54 21.05 -1.97
N CYS A 378 7.99 20.18 -1.09
CA CYS A 378 7.38 20.03 0.23
C CYS A 378 7.41 21.34 1.02
N ASN A 379 8.53 22.07 1.04
CA ASN A 379 8.64 23.35 1.74
C ASN A 379 7.66 24.40 1.19
N PHE A 380 7.56 24.49 -0.12
CA PHE A 380 6.68 25.45 -0.80
C PHE A 380 5.21 25.18 -0.44
N TYR A 381 4.73 23.95 -0.62
CA TYR A 381 3.33 23.62 -0.36
C TYR A 381 3.00 23.59 1.14
N GLU A 382 3.94 23.22 2.01
CA GLU A 382 3.75 23.36 3.46
C GLU A 382 3.53 24.81 3.87
N ASN A 383 4.28 25.77 3.31
CA ASN A 383 4.12 27.19 3.60
C ASN A 383 2.76 27.72 3.13
N ILE A 384 2.31 27.33 1.94
CA ILE A 384 0.97 27.69 1.44
C ILE A 384 -0.11 27.14 2.40
N LEU A 385 -0.03 25.86 2.75
CA LEU A 385 -0.99 25.22 3.64
C LEU A 385 -1.02 25.83 5.04
N ARG A 386 0.11 26.35 5.54
CA ARG A 386 0.19 27.08 6.81
C ARG A 386 -0.27 28.54 6.73
N GLY A 387 -0.65 29.02 5.52
CA GLY A 387 -1.09 30.41 5.32
C GLY A 387 0.05 31.41 5.39
N LYS A 388 1.30 30.97 5.29
CA LYS A 388 2.45 31.86 5.11
C LYS A 388 2.54 32.16 3.62
N GLY A 389 2.10 33.37 3.20
CA GLY A 389 2.16 33.81 1.81
C GLY A 389 3.61 33.72 1.28
N TYR A 390 3.82 32.83 0.31
CA TYR A 390 5.04 32.81 -0.47
C TYR A 390 4.67 33.03 -1.93
N PHE A 391 5.15 34.10 -2.51
CA PHE A 391 5.18 34.29 -3.95
C PHE A 391 6.40 33.56 -4.48
N ARG A 392 6.18 32.53 -5.27
CA ARG A 392 7.21 31.95 -6.12
C ARG A 392 7.29 32.86 -7.35
N GLU A 393 8.41 33.50 -7.58
CA GLU A 393 8.67 34.11 -8.87
C GLU A 393 8.56 33.01 -9.92
N LYS A 394 7.71 33.23 -10.94
CA LYS A 394 7.57 32.31 -12.06
C LYS A 394 8.91 32.24 -12.76
N ILE A 395 9.59 31.10 -12.60
CA ILE A 395 10.75 30.73 -13.43
C ILE A 395 10.23 30.09 -14.72
#